data_55a8eade6bd3c97e058e791c4aa474e6
#
_entry.id   55a8eade6bd3c97e058e791c4aa474e6
#
_cell.length_a   1.000
_cell.length_b   1.000
_cell.length_c   1.000
_cell.angle_alpha   90.00
_cell.angle_beta   90.00
_cell.angle_gamma   90.00
#
_symmetry.space_group_name_H-M   'P 1'
#
loop_
_entity.id
_entity.type
_entity.pdbx_description
1 polymer ?
#
loop_
_entity_poly.entity_id
_entity_poly.type
_entity_poly.pdbx_seq_one_letter_code
_entity_poly.pdbx_strand_id
1 'polypeptide(L)'
;MPYNVVAGETRLRIGEFMTLLLAIIYLIFISLGLPDSLFGAAWPVMHLDFGVEEGFASVYMIITAVGSGGVSFFAGPLIRKFGTGRVTVVSVFLTVAGMLIIGLSVHIAMAIAGSILMGLGAGAIDTGLNNFVSTHYKARHMNWLHAFWGIGVTLSPLIMSAFLDNGNDWRAGYRCVSYIQAGIFLIAALSLPLWKKYEKSTIEILDVPTESANGGAESDDALSDDGAADETDGTDKPKKKKNKTPVFFKVFRIPGVLWAVLSLGLYISMEFLIGTWGASYAVNVKSVAPAVAARWISVYYGGIMAGRIISGFVSFKTDDKTLVRAGIGVMIAGMIVFALPVGEYALTGLLLIGLGFGPVFPSTIHSVPYRFGTEYSADITGIQMGGSYAIGWAVQLAYGFIAPKTTFAFTPY
;
A
#
# COMPACT_ATOMS: atom_id res chain seq x y z
N MET A 1 23.05 19.99 -37.68
CA MET A 1 22.12 20.74 -36.77
C MET A 1 20.66 20.22 -36.68
N PRO A 2 20.09 19.34 -37.53
CA PRO A 2 18.72 18.87 -37.30
C PRO A 2 18.56 17.75 -36.24
N TYR A 3 19.60 16.94 -35.95
CA TYR A 3 19.47 15.81 -35.04
C TYR A 3 19.25 16.21 -33.56
N ASN A 4 19.84 17.31 -33.09
CA ASN A 4 19.70 17.76 -31.70
C ASN A 4 18.33 18.40 -31.39
N VAL A 5 17.67 18.98 -32.37
CA VAL A 5 16.34 19.59 -32.22
C VAL A 5 15.28 18.51 -32.10
N VAL A 6 15.34 17.49 -32.99
CA VAL A 6 14.39 16.36 -32.95
C VAL A 6 14.53 15.53 -31.66
N ALA A 7 15.76 15.33 -31.19
CA ALA A 7 16.00 14.65 -29.90
C ALA A 7 15.50 15.47 -28.71
N GLY A 8 15.57 16.80 -28.78
CA GLY A 8 15.05 17.71 -27.75
C GLY A 8 13.53 17.71 -27.68
N GLU A 9 12.85 17.83 -28.83
CA GLU A 9 11.38 17.79 -28.90
C GLU A 9 10.82 16.41 -28.48
N THR A 10 11.48 15.32 -28.86
CA THR A 10 11.09 13.96 -28.44
C THR A 10 11.25 13.79 -26.93
N ARG A 11 12.33 14.29 -26.32
CA ARG A 11 12.52 14.25 -24.86
C ARG A 11 11.51 15.11 -24.11
N LEU A 12 11.15 16.29 -24.60
CA LEU A 12 10.13 17.15 -24.02
C LEU A 12 8.75 16.47 -24.06
N ARG A 13 8.37 15.89 -25.20
CA ARG A 13 7.10 15.14 -25.33
C ARG A 13 7.06 13.91 -24.40
N ILE A 14 8.15 13.18 -24.26
CA ILE A 14 8.23 12.03 -23.33
C ILE A 14 8.06 12.51 -21.88
N GLY A 15 8.68 13.64 -21.50
CA GLY A 15 8.54 14.24 -20.17
C GLY A 15 7.09 14.64 -19.85
N GLU A 16 6.38 15.24 -20.79
CA GLU A 16 4.95 15.59 -20.64
C GLU A 16 4.07 14.35 -20.49
N PHE A 17 4.30 13.29 -21.27
CA PHE A 17 3.55 12.03 -21.15
C PHE A 17 3.82 11.34 -19.82
N MET A 18 5.07 11.36 -19.33
CA MET A 18 5.43 10.80 -18.03
C MET A 18 4.72 11.55 -16.88
N THR A 19 4.63 12.88 -16.98
CA THR A 19 3.95 13.69 -15.98
C THR A 19 2.45 13.43 -15.95
N LEU A 20 1.81 13.34 -17.12
CA LEU A 20 0.38 13.03 -17.22
C LEU A 20 0.08 11.61 -16.71
N LEU A 21 0.90 10.62 -17.07
CA LEU A 21 0.75 9.25 -16.58
C LEU A 21 0.90 9.17 -15.07
N LEU A 22 1.86 9.91 -14.51
CA LEU A 22 2.06 9.98 -13.05
C LEU A 22 0.85 10.59 -12.35
N ALA A 23 0.26 11.64 -12.89
CA ALA A 23 -0.96 12.24 -12.34
C ALA A 23 -2.13 11.25 -12.35
N ILE A 24 -2.28 10.46 -13.42
CA ILE A 24 -3.29 9.40 -13.49
C ILE A 24 -3.01 8.29 -12.47
N ILE A 25 -1.74 7.90 -12.29
CA ILE A 25 -1.34 6.92 -11.28
C ILE A 25 -1.70 7.42 -9.87
N TYR A 26 -1.46 8.69 -9.56
CA TYR A 26 -1.87 9.28 -8.28
C TYR A 26 -3.38 9.26 -8.10
N LEU A 27 -4.16 9.56 -9.15
CA LEU A 27 -5.62 9.47 -9.10
C LEU A 27 -6.09 8.02 -8.85
N ILE A 28 -5.44 7.03 -9.47
CA ILE A 28 -5.72 5.61 -9.21
C ILE A 28 -5.39 5.23 -7.76
N PHE A 29 -4.37 5.82 -7.15
CA PHE A 29 -4.06 5.59 -5.73
C PHE A 29 -5.09 6.21 -4.79
N ILE A 30 -5.72 7.34 -5.14
CA ILE A 30 -6.92 7.81 -4.42
C ILE A 30 -8.00 6.74 -4.49
N SER A 31 -8.23 6.17 -5.68
CA SER A 31 -9.25 5.12 -5.87
C SER A 31 -8.93 3.84 -5.08
N LEU A 32 -7.66 3.52 -4.87
CA LEU A 32 -7.25 2.40 -4.02
C LEU A 32 -7.57 2.68 -2.53
N GLY A 33 -7.36 3.91 -2.08
CA GLY A 33 -7.65 4.30 -0.69
C GLY A 33 -9.14 4.39 -0.35
N LEU A 34 -10.01 4.69 -1.32
CA LEU A 34 -11.44 4.86 -1.07
C LEU A 34 -12.11 3.62 -0.43
N PRO A 35 -11.91 2.38 -0.87
CA PRO A 35 -12.52 1.21 -0.25
C PRO A 35 -11.90 0.81 1.09
N ASP A 36 -10.63 1.13 1.34
CA ASP A 36 -9.87 0.61 2.49
C ASP A 36 -10.46 1.00 3.85
N SER A 37 -11.00 2.21 3.98
CA SER A 37 -11.58 2.72 5.22
C SER A 37 -13.12 2.73 5.23
N LEU A 38 -13.75 2.49 4.08
CA LEU A 38 -15.21 2.57 3.93
C LEU A 38 -15.92 1.50 4.74
N PHE A 39 -15.38 0.27 4.76
CA PHE A 39 -15.98 -0.85 5.48
C PHE A 39 -16.06 -0.58 6.98
N GLY A 40 -14.94 -0.23 7.61
CA GLY A 40 -14.91 0.05 9.05
C GLY A 40 -15.84 1.19 9.46
N ALA A 41 -15.99 2.22 8.62
CA ALA A 41 -16.90 3.33 8.87
C ALA A 41 -18.40 2.93 8.79
N ALA A 42 -18.74 2.00 7.90
CA ALA A 42 -20.13 1.55 7.67
C ALA A 42 -20.53 0.38 8.58
N TRP A 43 -19.59 -0.43 9.07
CA TRP A 43 -19.83 -1.69 9.74
C TRP A 43 -20.76 -1.62 10.95
N PRO A 44 -20.72 -0.60 11.82
CA PRO A 44 -21.64 -0.49 12.97
C PRO A 44 -23.12 -0.52 12.58
N VAL A 45 -23.45 -0.13 11.34
CA VAL A 45 -24.82 -0.16 10.81
C VAL A 45 -25.04 -1.38 9.93
N MET A 46 -24.04 -1.75 9.11
CA MET A 46 -24.14 -2.87 8.18
C MET A 46 -24.44 -4.20 8.87
N HIS A 47 -23.77 -4.50 9.97
CA HIS A 47 -23.93 -5.79 10.65
C HIS A 47 -25.35 -5.96 11.23
N LEU A 48 -25.94 -4.87 11.75
CA LEU A 48 -27.31 -4.85 12.24
C LEU A 48 -28.31 -5.09 11.11
N ASP A 49 -28.09 -4.45 9.99
CA ASP A 49 -28.95 -4.52 8.83
C ASP A 49 -28.92 -5.91 8.14
N PHE A 50 -27.76 -6.58 8.18
CA PHE A 50 -27.62 -7.97 7.75
C PHE A 50 -28.05 -9.01 8.79
N GLY A 51 -28.29 -8.61 10.03
CA GLY A 51 -28.61 -9.50 11.14
C GLY A 51 -27.48 -10.45 11.52
N VAL A 52 -26.22 -10.00 11.38
CA VAL A 52 -25.02 -10.78 11.73
C VAL A 52 -24.35 -10.21 12.96
N GLU A 53 -23.60 -11.06 13.69
CA GLU A 53 -22.78 -10.62 14.80
C GLU A 53 -21.72 -9.61 14.35
N GLU A 54 -21.41 -8.62 15.18
CA GLU A 54 -20.43 -7.58 14.88
C GLU A 54 -19.04 -8.17 14.56
N GLY A 55 -18.66 -9.28 15.21
CA GLY A 55 -17.41 -10.02 14.96
C GLY A 55 -17.22 -10.54 13.53
N PHE A 56 -18.31 -10.64 12.76
CA PHE A 56 -18.27 -11.08 11.37
C PHE A 56 -17.43 -10.16 10.47
N ALA A 57 -17.14 -8.92 10.91
CA ALA A 57 -16.20 -8.04 10.23
C ALA A 57 -14.86 -8.71 9.96
N SER A 58 -14.33 -9.52 10.89
CA SER A 58 -13.06 -10.22 10.71
C SER A 58 -13.12 -11.23 9.56
N VAL A 59 -14.24 -11.90 9.34
CA VAL A 59 -14.42 -12.82 8.22
C VAL A 59 -14.39 -12.05 6.89
N TYR A 60 -15.10 -10.92 6.82
CA TYR A 60 -15.06 -10.04 5.65
C TYR A 60 -13.64 -9.55 5.34
N MET A 61 -12.92 -9.08 6.35
CA MET A 61 -11.55 -8.56 6.21
C MET A 61 -10.58 -9.63 5.75
N ILE A 62 -10.68 -10.86 6.27
CA ILE A 62 -9.81 -11.96 5.85
C ILE A 62 -10.06 -12.35 4.39
N ILE A 63 -11.31 -12.41 3.97
CA ILE A 63 -11.65 -12.72 2.58
C ILE A 63 -11.02 -11.70 1.64
N THR A 64 -11.15 -10.41 1.95
CA THR A 64 -10.52 -9.34 1.18
C THR A 64 -8.99 -9.45 1.20
N ALA A 65 -8.41 -9.72 2.37
CA ALA A 65 -6.97 -9.84 2.56
C ALA A 65 -6.37 -11.03 1.79
N VAL A 66 -7.03 -12.20 1.84
CA VAL A 66 -6.61 -13.40 1.09
C VAL A 66 -6.72 -13.15 -0.41
N GLY A 67 -7.78 -12.48 -0.86
CA GLY A 67 -7.93 -12.07 -2.26
C GLY A 67 -6.80 -11.15 -2.71
N SER A 68 -6.52 -10.11 -1.96
CA SER A 68 -5.47 -9.14 -2.24
C SER A 68 -4.06 -9.76 -2.20
N GLY A 69 -3.74 -10.47 -1.14
CA GLY A 69 -2.46 -11.17 -1.00
C GLY A 69 -2.25 -12.22 -2.08
N GLY A 70 -3.29 -13.02 -2.37
CA GLY A 70 -3.24 -14.05 -3.42
C GLY A 70 -2.89 -13.45 -4.79
N VAL A 71 -3.59 -12.40 -5.21
CA VAL A 71 -3.32 -11.75 -6.51
C VAL A 71 -1.97 -11.06 -6.53
N SER A 72 -1.52 -10.48 -5.42
CA SER A 72 -0.20 -9.85 -5.33
C SER A 72 0.94 -10.82 -5.70
N PHE A 73 0.85 -12.10 -5.33
CA PHE A 73 1.82 -13.12 -5.75
C PHE A 73 1.85 -13.34 -7.26
N PHE A 74 0.71 -13.20 -7.92
CA PHE A 74 0.59 -13.38 -9.37
C PHE A 74 0.71 -12.08 -10.16
N ALA A 75 0.84 -10.93 -9.49
CA ALA A 75 0.90 -9.63 -10.14
C ALA A 75 2.08 -9.52 -11.13
N GLY A 76 3.27 -10.01 -10.78
CA GLY A 76 4.43 -10.01 -11.67
C GLY A 76 4.21 -10.76 -12.99
N PRO A 77 3.80 -12.04 -12.99
CA PRO A 77 3.40 -12.77 -14.20
C PRO A 77 2.30 -12.09 -15.02
N LEU A 78 1.27 -11.55 -14.36
CA LEU A 78 0.17 -10.84 -15.02
C LEU A 78 0.66 -9.58 -15.74
N ILE A 79 1.50 -8.77 -15.05
CA ILE A 79 2.07 -7.54 -15.61
C ILE A 79 2.98 -7.86 -16.80
N ARG A 80 3.83 -8.88 -16.72
CA ARG A 80 4.67 -9.28 -17.86
C ARG A 80 3.87 -9.74 -19.05
N LYS A 81 2.72 -10.40 -18.85
CA LYS A 81 1.87 -10.92 -19.93
C LYS A 81 0.97 -9.85 -20.54
N PHE A 82 0.39 -8.99 -19.74
CA PHE A 82 -0.68 -8.07 -20.19
C PHE A 82 -0.28 -6.59 -20.17
N GLY A 83 0.86 -6.24 -19.55
CA GLY A 83 1.31 -4.86 -19.30
C GLY A 83 0.67 -4.25 -18.04
N THR A 84 1.38 -3.30 -17.42
CA THR A 84 0.93 -2.64 -16.17
C THR A 84 -0.41 -1.93 -16.35
N GLY A 85 -0.58 -1.19 -17.46
CA GLY A 85 -1.80 -0.41 -17.68
C GLY A 85 -3.07 -1.26 -17.77
N ARG A 86 -3.04 -2.39 -18.48
CA ARG A 86 -4.22 -3.27 -18.61
C ARG A 86 -4.55 -3.96 -17.28
N VAL A 87 -3.53 -4.45 -16.58
CA VAL A 87 -3.72 -5.07 -15.26
C VAL A 87 -4.36 -4.07 -14.31
N THR A 88 -3.86 -2.83 -14.28
CA THR A 88 -4.42 -1.76 -13.44
C THR A 88 -5.88 -1.46 -13.78
N VAL A 89 -6.22 -1.30 -15.07
CA VAL A 89 -7.61 -1.00 -15.49
C VAL A 89 -8.58 -2.12 -15.10
N VAL A 90 -8.22 -3.39 -15.33
CA VAL A 90 -9.04 -4.54 -14.92
C VAL A 90 -9.20 -4.57 -13.41
N SER A 91 -8.16 -4.27 -12.68
CA SER A 91 -8.15 -4.26 -11.21
C SER A 91 -9.04 -3.15 -10.63
N VAL A 92 -8.96 -1.92 -11.19
CA VAL A 92 -9.88 -0.83 -10.80
C VAL A 92 -11.33 -1.20 -11.12
N PHE A 93 -11.59 -1.85 -12.27
CA PHE A 93 -12.92 -2.34 -12.60
C PHE A 93 -13.45 -3.35 -11.56
N LEU A 94 -12.61 -4.29 -11.12
CA LEU A 94 -12.99 -5.27 -10.09
C LEU A 94 -13.32 -4.59 -8.75
N THR A 95 -12.58 -3.55 -8.36
CA THR A 95 -12.89 -2.81 -7.13
C THR A 95 -14.18 -2.00 -7.26
N VAL A 96 -14.45 -1.37 -8.42
CA VAL A 96 -15.74 -0.70 -8.69
C VAL A 96 -16.88 -1.69 -8.60
N ALA A 97 -16.78 -2.83 -9.30
CA ALA A 97 -17.82 -3.86 -9.32
C ALA A 97 -18.07 -4.41 -7.89
N GLY A 98 -16.99 -4.69 -7.16
CA GLY A 98 -17.07 -5.17 -5.78
C GLY A 98 -17.80 -4.20 -4.86
N MET A 99 -17.45 -2.91 -4.88
CA MET A 99 -18.14 -1.89 -4.08
C MET A 99 -19.59 -1.69 -4.51
N LEU A 100 -19.87 -1.75 -5.81
CA LEU A 100 -21.25 -1.63 -6.30
C LEU A 100 -22.10 -2.81 -5.85
N ILE A 101 -21.57 -4.04 -5.89
CA ILE A 101 -22.26 -5.24 -5.38
C ILE A 101 -22.53 -5.09 -3.88
N ILE A 102 -21.58 -4.59 -3.09
CA ILE A 102 -21.79 -4.31 -1.67
C ILE A 102 -22.88 -3.26 -1.50
N GLY A 103 -22.85 -2.16 -2.24
CA GLY A 103 -23.83 -1.09 -2.18
C GLY A 103 -25.25 -1.49 -2.67
N LEU A 104 -25.39 -2.62 -3.35
CA LEU A 104 -26.65 -3.22 -3.79
C LEU A 104 -27.04 -4.45 -2.97
N SER A 105 -26.21 -4.85 -2.00
CA SER A 105 -26.40 -6.10 -1.27
C SER A 105 -27.63 -6.04 -0.35
N VAL A 106 -28.45 -7.05 -0.45
CA VAL A 106 -29.60 -7.29 0.45
C VAL A 106 -29.33 -8.42 1.45
N HIS A 107 -28.23 -9.14 1.25
CA HIS A 107 -27.83 -10.26 2.08
C HIS A 107 -26.28 -10.28 2.22
N ILE A 108 -25.79 -10.71 3.38
CA ILE A 108 -24.36 -10.76 3.70
C ILE A 108 -23.53 -11.52 2.65
N ALA A 109 -24.08 -12.57 2.04
CA ALA A 109 -23.40 -13.34 0.99
C ALA A 109 -23.07 -12.50 -0.25
N MET A 110 -23.92 -11.51 -0.60
CA MET A 110 -23.61 -10.58 -1.69
C MET A 110 -22.48 -9.63 -1.30
N ALA A 111 -22.45 -9.16 -0.06
CA ALA A 111 -21.35 -8.33 0.44
C ALA A 111 -20.02 -9.10 0.44
N ILE A 112 -20.04 -10.39 0.79
CA ILE A 112 -18.87 -11.28 0.70
C ILE A 112 -18.43 -11.43 -0.76
N ALA A 113 -19.34 -11.67 -1.70
CA ALA A 113 -18.97 -11.75 -3.12
C ALA A 113 -18.34 -10.44 -3.62
N GLY A 114 -18.86 -9.28 -3.20
CA GLY A 114 -18.25 -7.98 -3.48
C GLY A 114 -16.86 -7.83 -2.87
N SER A 115 -16.65 -8.32 -1.63
CA SER A 115 -15.34 -8.23 -0.96
C SER A 115 -14.27 -9.08 -1.64
N ILE A 116 -14.64 -10.23 -2.21
CA ILE A 116 -13.71 -11.04 -3.03
C ILE A 116 -13.21 -10.23 -4.23
N LEU A 117 -14.13 -9.60 -4.98
CA LEU A 117 -13.75 -8.78 -6.13
C LEU A 117 -12.88 -7.58 -5.72
N MET A 118 -13.20 -6.93 -4.60
CA MET A 118 -12.38 -5.85 -4.05
C MET A 118 -10.97 -6.32 -3.72
N GLY A 119 -10.83 -7.44 -3.02
CA GLY A 119 -9.53 -8.00 -2.69
C GLY A 119 -8.71 -8.32 -3.94
N LEU A 120 -9.30 -9.02 -4.91
CA LEU A 120 -8.63 -9.35 -6.18
C LEU A 120 -8.16 -8.09 -6.94
N GLY A 121 -8.98 -7.04 -6.96
CA GLY A 121 -8.63 -5.78 -7.60
C GLY A 121 -7.52 -5.03 -6.86
N ALA A 122 -7.65 -4.84 -5.55
CA ALA A 122 -6.74 -4.04 -4.75
C ALA A 122 -5.29 -4.56 -4.79
N GLY A 123 -5.09 -5.88 -4.64
CA GLY A 123 -3.75 -6.47 -4.59
C GLY A 123 -2.93 -6.28 -5.87
N ALA A 124 -3.56 -6.34 -7.04
CA ALA A 124 -2.86 -6.15 -8.31
C ALA A 124 -2.54 -4.67 -8.59
N ILE A 125 -3.42 -3.73 -8.20
CA ILE A 125 -3.16 -2.29 -8.32
C ILE A 125 -1.96 -1.91 -7.47
N ASP A 126 -1.99 -2.27 -6.19
CA ASP A 126 -0.96 -1.90 -5.23
C ASP A 126 0.41 -2.41 -5.68
N THR A 127 0.53 -3.72 -5.92
CA THR A 127 1.80 -4.31 -6.36
C THR A 127 2.26 -3.75 -7.71
N GLY A 128 1.36 -3.60 -8.67
CA GLY A 128 1.69 -3.17 -10.02
C GLY A 128 2.16 -1.73 -10.09
N LEU A 129 1.45 -0.82 -9.46
CA LEU A 129 1.78 0.60 -9.52
C LEU A 129 2.96 0.97 -8.62
N ASN A 130 3.10 0.35 -7.45
CA ASN A 130 4.30 0.53 -6.62
C ASN A 130 5.56 0.09 -7.38
N ASN A 131 5.53 -1.08 -8.03
CA ASN A 131 6.64 -1.54 -8.87
C ASN A 131 6.90 -0.58 -10.04
N PHE A 132 5.87 -0.13 -10.74
CA PHE A 132 6.02 0.79 -11.86
C PHE A 132 6.64 2.13 -11.44
N VAL A 133 6.14 2.74 -10.35
CA VAL A 133 6.66 4.02 -9.85
C VAL A 133 8.08 3.88 -9.31
N SER A 134 8.40 2.79 -8.60
CA SER A 134 9.75 2.56 -8.08
C SER A 134 10.80 2.38 -9.17
N THR A 135 10.43 1.81 -10.31
CA THR A 135 11.35 1.55 -11.42
C THR A 135 11.51 2.73 -12.38
N HIS A 136 10.49 3.59 -12.50
CA HIS A 136 10.46 4.62 -13.55
C HIS A 136 10.48 6.06 -13.03
N TYR A 137 10.27 6.26 -11.72
CA TYR A 137 10.22 7.60 -11.13
C TYR A 137 11.17 7.72 -9.93
N LYS A 138 11.44 8.96 -9.52
CA LYS A 138 12.31 9.24 -8.35
C LYS A 138 11.58 8.86 -7.04
N ALA A 139 12.35 8.52 -6.00
CA ALA A 139 11.84 8.12 -4.69
C ALA A 139 10.76 9.06 -4.09
N ARG A 140 10.87 10.38 -4.34
CA ARG A 140 9.87 11.36 -3.91
C ARG A 140 8.45 11.05 -4.42
N HIS A 141 8.33 10.45 -5.61
CA HIS A 141 7.01 10.13 -6.20
C HIS A 141 6.35 8.94 -5.51
N MET A 142 7.13 8.04 -4.88
CA MET A 142 6.59 7.00 -4.01
C MET A 142 5.93 7.59 -2.77
N ASN A 143 6.56 8.59 -2.13
CA ASN A 143 5.95 9.26 -0.98
C ASN A 143 4.65 9.99 -1.36
N TRP A 144 4.63 10.67 -2.50
CA TRP A 144 3.42 11.30 -3.03
C TRP A 144 2.33 10.29 -3.36
N LEU A 145 2.70 9.14 -3.94
CA LEU A 145 1.77 8.05 -4.25
C LEU A 145 0.97 7.63 -2.99
N HIS A 146 1.68 7.37 -1.88
CA HIS A 146 1.05 7.02 -0.62
C HIS A 146 0.30 8.18 0.06
N ALA A 147 0.70 9.43 -0.19
CA ALA A 147 -0.07 10.59 0.26
C ALA A 147 -1.42 10.68 -0.47
N PHE A 148 -1.46 10.41 -1.78
CA PHE A 148 -2.70 10.37 -2.55
C PHE A 148 -3.62 9.21 -2.12
N TRP A 149 -3.09 8.03 -1.78
CA TRP A 149 -3.85 6.99 -1.10
C TRP A 149 -4.47 7.52 0.21
N GLY A 150 -3.71 8.29 0.99
CA GLY A 150 -4.17 8.95 2.21
C GLY A 150 -5.40 9.85 1.99
N ILE A 151 -5.51 10.52 0.84
CA ILE A 151 -6.71 11.29 0.46
C ILE A 151 -7.92 10.38 0.37
N GLY A 152 -7.78 9.23 -0.33
CA GLY A 152 -8.87 8.26 -0.51
C GLY A 152 -9.40 7.72 0.81
N VAL A 153 -8.51 7.22 1.69
CA VAL A 153 -8.90 6.68 3.00
C VAL A 153 -9.46 7.71 3.96
N THR A 154 -9.14 9.00 3.76
CA THR A 154 -9.69 10.10 4.54
C THR A 154 -11.08 10.50 4.06
N LEU A 155 -11.28 10.55 2.74
CA LEU A 155 -12.54 11.04 2.15
C LEU A 155 -13.67 10.02 2.28
N SER A 156 -13.40 8.72 2.16
CA SER A 156 -14.49 7.73 2.11
C SER A 156 -15.30 7.62 3.41
N PRO A 157 -14.72 7.64 4.63
CA PRO A 157 -15.53 7.69 5.85
C PRO A 157 -16.32 9.00 5.99
N LEU A 158 -15.79 10.10 5.45
CA LEU A 158 -16.49 11.38 5.46
C LEU A 158 -17.72 11.34 4.55
N ILE A 159 -17.58 10.75 3.35
CA ILE A 159 -18.70 10.49 2.45
C ILE A 159 -19.73 9.57 3.13
N MET A 160 -19.27 8.45 3.71
CA MET A 160 -20.15 7.53 4.44
C MET A 160 -20.92 8.21 5.55
N SER A 161 -20.25 9.07 6.34
CA SER A 161 -20.88 9.85 7.39
C SER A 161 -22.10 10.66 6.90
N ALA A 162 -21.99 11.31 5.74
CA ALA A 162 -23.07 12.12 5.19
C ALA A 162 -24.33 11.26 4.87
N PHE A 163 -24.14 10.01 4.42
CA PHE A 163 -25.26 9.09 4.18
C PHE A 163 -25.80 8.46 5.46
N LEU A 164 -24.96 8.24 6.46
CA LEU A 164 -25.39 7.76 7.77
C LEU A 164 -26.19 8.84 8.55
N ASP A 165 -25.85 10.13 8.39
CA ASP A 165 -26.62 11.25 8.96
C ASP A 165 -28.04 11.33 8.34
N ASN A 166 -28.18 10.92 7.08
CA ASN A 166 -29.44 10.97 6.32
C ASN A 166 -30.19 9.62 6.32
N GLY A 167 -30.37 9.01 7.48
CA GLY A 167 -31.22 7.80 7.64
C GLY A 167 -30.47 6.47 7.65
N ASN A 168 -29.17 6.48 7.97
CA ASN A 168 -28.31 5.29 8.07
C ASN A 168 -28.19 4.49 6.75
N ASP A 169 -28.33 5.15 5.58
CA ASP A 169 -28.24 4.49 4.28
C ASP A 169 -26.79 4.24 3.87
N TRP A 170 -26.13 3.29 4.54
CA TRP A 170 -24.78 2.88 4.21
C TRP A 170 -24.65 2.34 2.77
N ARG A 171 -25.71 1.75 2.20
CA ARG A 171 -25.72 1.27 0.82
C ARG A 171 -25.57 2.42 -0.18
N ALA A 172 -26.26 3.53 0.06
CA ALA A 172 -26.11 4.73 -0.75
C ALA A 172 -24.69 5.31 -0.63
N GLY A 173 -24.07 5.27 0.55
CA GLY A 173 -22.68 5.62 0.75
C GLY A 173 -21.73 4.77 -0.12
N TYR A 174 -21.89 3.45 -0.13
CA TYR A 174 -21.12 2.55 -1.01
C TYR A 174 -21.35 2.84 -2.49
N ARG A 175 -22.60 3.05 -2.92
CA ARG A 175 -22.94 3.40 -4.31
C ARG A 175 -22.30 4.72 -4.72
N CYS A 176 -22.35 5.74 -3.88
CA CYS A 176 -21.72 7.03 -4.12
C CYS A 176 -20.20 6.88 -4.37
N VAL A 177 -19.50 6.18 -3.47
CA VAL A 177 -18.05 5.93 -3.62
C VAL A 177 -17.76 5.07 -4.87
N SER A 178 -18.63 4.08 -5.18
CA SER A 178 -18.52 3.28 -6.42
C SER A 178 -18.60 4.13 -7.66
N TYR A 179 -19.50 5.12 -7.72
CA TYR A 179 -19.65 6.02 -8.87
C TYR A 179 -18.44 6.95 -9.02
N ILE A 180 -17.89 7.47 -7.91
CA ILE A 180 -16.63 8.23 -7.94
C ILE A 180 -15.51 7.37 -8.51
N GLN A 181 -15.39 6.14 -8.04
CA GLN A 181 -14.38 5.19 -8.50
C GLN A 181 -14.61 4.75 -9.95
N ALA A 182 -15.86 4.64 -10.41
CA ALA A 182 -16.19 4.39 -11.81
C ALA A 182 -15.71 5.54 -12.71
N GLY A 183 -15.80 6.78 -12.27
CA GLY A 183 -15.20 7.93 -12.97
C GLY A 183 -13.68 7.79 -13.10
N ILE A 184 -12.99 7.38 -12.02
CA ILE A 184 -11.54 7.13 -12.05
C ILE A 184 -11.21 5.94 -12.97
N PHE A 185 -12.02 4.88 -12.95
CA PHE A 185 -11.90 3.75 -13.87
C PHE A 185 -11.95 4.20 -15.33
N LEU A 186 -12.89 5.08 -15.69
CA LEU A 186 -13.00 5.61 -17.05
C LEU A 186 -11.73 6.39 -17.45
N ILE A 187 -11.20 7.21 -16.56
CA ILE A 187 -9.95 7.94 -16.79
C ILE A 187 -8.78 6.95 -16.99
N ALA A 188 -8.70 5.93 -16.12
CA ALA A 188 -7.68 4.89 -16.22
C ALA A 188 -7.81 4.10 -17.55
N ALA A 189 -9.02 3.75 -17.98
CA ALA A 189 -9.26 3.05 -19.24
C ALA A 189 -8.89 3.90 -20.45
N LEU A 190 -9.24 5.18 -20.44
CA LEU A 190 -8.88 6.13 -21.51
C LEU A 190 -7.37 6.40 -21.55
N SER A 191 -6.65 6.16 -20.48
CA SER A 191 -5.19 6.30 -20.41
C SER A 191 -4.41 5.13 -21.01
N LEU A 192 -5.04 4.00 -21.38
CA LEU A 192 -4.35 2.83 -21.93
C LEU A 192 -3.42 3.13 -23.13
N PRO A 193 -3.73 4.04 -24.06
CA PRO A 193 -2.80 4.42 -25.12
C PRO A 193 -1.50 5.05 -24.60
N LEU A 194 -1.54 5.79 -23.47
CA LEU A 194 -0.37 6.41 -22.86
C LEU A 194 0.59 5.34 -22.32
N TRP A 195 0.05 4.29 -21.68
CA TRP A 195 0.84 3.17 -21.17
C TRP A 195 1.58 2.44 -22.28
N LYS A 196 0.89 2.13 -23.39
CA LYS A 196 1.50 1.47 -24.54
C LYS A 196 2.61 2.32 -25.17
N LYS A 197 2.39 3.63 -25.28
CA LYS A 197 3.37 4.55 -25.83
C LYS A 197 4.62 4.63 -24.96
N TYR A 198 4.43 4.60 -23.64
CA TYR A 198 5.51 4.60 -22.66
C TYR A 198 6.35 3.31 -22.76
N GLU A 199 5.71 2.13 -22.74
CA GLU A 199 6.38 0.83 -22.87
C GLU A 199 7.19 0.75 -24.17
N LYS A 200 6.65 1.24 -25.28
CA LYS A 200 7.34 1.29 -26.59
C LYS A 200 8.56 2.22 -26.57
N SER A 201 8.43 3.42 -25.99
CA SER A 201 9.53 4.40 -25.92
C SER A 201 10.69 3.88 -25.05
N THR A 202 10.39 3.11 -24.01
CA THR A 202 11.41 2.51 -23.16
C THR A 202 12.21 1.42 -23.88
N ILE A 203 11.56 0.62 -24.70
CA ILE A 203 12.20 -0.41 -25.54
C ILE A 203 13.10 0.27 -26.59
N GLU A 204 12.60 1.31 -27.29
CA GLU A 204 13.38 2.04 -28.29
C GLU A 204 14.65 2.71 -27.73
N ILE A 205 14.61 3.17 -26.46
CA ILE A 205 15.78 3.74 -25.78
C ILE A 205 16.82 2.66 -25.43
N LEU A 206 16.36 1.45 -25.09
CA LEU A 206 17.23 0.32 -24.75
C LEU A 206 17.85 -0.35 -25.99
N ASP A 207 17.20 -0.26 -27.15
CA ASP A 207 17.64 -0.82 -28.42
C ASP A 207 18.54 0.14 -29.23
N VAL A 208 18.84 1.34 -28.75
CA VAL A 208 19.83 2.21 -29.40
C VAL A 208 21.22 1.61 -29.14
N PRO A 209 21.93 1.14 -30.21
CA PRO A 209 23.29 0.63 -30.02
C PRO A 209 24.16 1.72 -29.41
N THR A 210 24.85 1.42 -28.37
CA THR A 210 25.92 2.28 -27.79
C THR A 210 27.10 2.28 -28.78
N GLU A 211 26.95 2.95 -29.91
CA GLU A 211 28.07 3.35 -30.74
C GLU A 211 28.73 4.57 -30.10
N SER A 212 30.01 4.41 -29.88
CA SER A 212 30.99 5.45 -29.52
C SER A 212 31.08 5.89 -28.07
N ALA A 213 31.76 5.08 -27.30
CA ALA A 213 32.65 5.58 -26.26
C ALA A 213 34.00 4.79 -26.29
N ASN A 214 34.59 4.67 -27.49
CA ASN A 214 36.00 4.36 -27.62
C ASN A 214 36.70 5.61 -28.20
N GLY A 215 37.20 6.43 -27.33
CA GLY A 215 37.98 7.64 -27.60
C GLY A 215 38.92 7.86 -26.48
N GLY A 216 40.08 7.21 -26.55
CA GLY A 216 41.39 7.71 -26.12
C GLY A 216 41.65 7.90 -24.63
N ALA A 217 42.39 6.98 -24.06
CA ALA A 217 43.52 7.29 -23.18
C ALA A 217 44.49 6.11 -23.21
N GLU A 218 45.52 6.24 -24.06
CA GLU A 218 46.78 5.53 -23.90
C GLU A 218 47.43 5.97 -22.59
N SER A 219 47.91 5.00 -21.81
CA SER A 219 49.15 5.17 -21.05
C SER A 219 49.72 3.79 -20.75
N ASP A 220 50.90 3.61 -21.32
CA ASP A 220 51.95 2.67 -21.03
C ASP A 220 52.01 2.18 -19.58
N ASP A 221 52.23 0.90 -19.39
CA ASP A 221 53.53 0.39 -18.91
C ASP A 221 53.61 -1.14 -19.06
N ALA A 222 54.78 -1.51 -19.54
CA ALA A 222 55.24 -2.84 -19.85
C ALA A 222 55.70 -3.61 -18.61
N LEU A 223 55.70 -4.90 -18.70
CA LEU A 223 56.80 -5.83 -18.52
C LEU A 223 56.34 -7.20 -17.98
N SER A 224 56.61 -8.20 -18.83
CA SER A 224 57.22 -9.52 -18.59
C SER A 224 56.55 -10.47 -17.57
N ASP A 225 56.50 -11.74 -17.73
CA ASP A 225 57.15 -12.72 -18.60
C ASP A 225 56.65 -14.12 -18.16
N ASP A 226 56.74 -15.08 -19.08
CA ASP A 226 56.82 -16.54 -18.90
C ASP A 226 55.63 -17.29 -18.25
N GLY A 227 55.00 -18.19 -18.94
CA GLY A 227 55.47 -19.39 -19.47
C GLY A 227 54.47 -20.54 -19.33
N ALA A 228 54.33 -21.30 -20.40
CA ALA A 228 53.95 -22.68 -20.49
C ALA A 228 52.48 -23.10 -20.56
N ALA A 229 52.18 -23.60 -21.72
CA ALA A 229 51.04 -24.41 -22.12
C ALA A 229 50.95 -25.72 -21.30
N ASP A 230 49.72 -26.18 -21.07
CA ASP A 230 49.39 -27.60 -21.29
C ASP A 230 47.91 -27.74 -21.65
N GLU A 231 47.72 -28.45 -22.74
CA GLU A 231 46.44 -28.92 -23.26
C GLU A 231 45.92 -30.11 -22.40
N THR A 232 44.62 -30.22 -22.34
CA THR A 232 43.78 -31.41 -22.61
C THR A 232 42.69 -31.58 -21.58
N ASP A 233 41.63 -31.88 -22.16
CA ASP A 233 40.58 -32.86 -21.90
C ASP A 233 39.24 -32.32 -21.38
N GLY A 234 38.32 -32.34 -22.34
CA GLY A 234 36.91 -32.11 -22.12
C GLY A 234 36.24 -33.31 -21.38
N THR A 235 35.66 -33.00 -20.25
CA THR A 235 34.49 -33.72 -19.76
C THR A 235 33.60 -32.76 -19.02
N ASP A 236 32.51 -32.41 -19.67
CA ASP A 236 31.41 -31.61 -19.13
C ASP A 236 30.68 -32.41 -18.04
N LYS A 237 31.17 -32.33 -16.81
CA LYS A 237 30.46 -32.85 -15.65
C LYS A 237 29.34 -31.87 -15.28
N PRO A 238 28.08 -32.34 -15.22
CA PRO A 238 26.98 -31.45 -14.81
C PRO A 238 27.28 -30.94 -13.41
N LYS A 239 27.42 -29.58 -13.29
CA LYS A 239 27.57 -28.91 -12.01
C LYS A 239 26.37 -29.30 -11.14
N LYS A 240 26.59 -30.14 -10.13
CA LYS A 240 25.62 -30.44 -9.08
C LYS A 240 25.04 -29.10 -8.60
N LYS A 241 23.75 -28.87 -8.84
CA LYS A 241 22.98 -27.79 -8.20
C LYS A 241 23.16 -27.98 -6.70
N LYS A 242 24.05 -27.17 -6.08
CA LYS A 242 24.09 -27.06 -4.63
C LYS A 242 22.68 -26.67 -4.22
N ASN A 243 22.03 -27.48 -3.40
CA ASN A 243 20.78 -27.13 -2.72
C ASN A 243 21.01 -25.82 -1.98
N LYS A 244 20.69 -24.70 -2.65
CA LYS A 244 20.73 -23.39 -1.99
C LYS A 244 19.57 -23.38 -1.01
N THR A 245 19.86 -23.39 0.27
CA THR A 245 18.86 -23.08 1.31
C THR A 245 18.04 -21.90 0.83
N PRO A 246 16.70 -21.95 0.81
CA PRO A 246 15.88 -20.85 0.34
C PRO A 246 16.33 -19.56 1.04
N VAL A 247 16.45 -18.47 0.30
CA VAL A 247 16.93 -17.15 0.80
C VAL A 247 16.13 -16.75 2.03
N PHE A 248 14.85 -17.05 2.05
CA PHE A 248 13.92 -16.85 3.16
C PHE A 248 14.50 -17.34 4.52
N PHE A 249 14.97 -18.59 4.61
CA PHE A 249 15.51 -19.13 5.87
C PHE A 249 16.86 -18.51 6.26
N LYS A 250 17.65 -18.04 5.29
CA LYS A 250 18.91 -17.34 5.58
C LYS A 250 18.65 -15.97 6.19
N VAL A 251 17.66 -15.25 5.65
CA VAL A 251 17.31 -13.90 6.07
C VAL A 251 16.76 -13.89 7.51
N PHE A 252 15.94 -14.85 7.90
CA PHE A 252 15.45 -14.97 9.28
C PHE A 252 16.54 -15.24 10.33
N ARG A 253 17.70 -15.74 9.91
CA ARG A 253 18.86 -15.94 10.80
C ARG A 253 19.68 -14.67 11.02
N ILE A 254 19.44 -13.61 10.26
CA ILE A 254 20.11 -12.32 10.45
C ILE A 254 19.61 -11.69 11.74
N PRO A 255 20.50 -11.37 12.70
CA PRO A 255 20.10 -10.78 13.97
C PRO A 255 19.28 -9.50 13.76
N GLY A 256 18.14 -9.41 14.44
CA GLY A 256 17.26 -8.23 14.38
C GLY A 256 16.16 -8.28 13.31
N VAL A 257 16.20 -9.16 12.30
CA VAL A 257 15.15 -9.26 11.27
C VAL A 257 13.81 -9.67 11.88
N LEU A 258 13.81 -10.66 12.78
CA LEU A 258 12.58 -11.07 13.46
C LEU A 258 11.95 -9.89 14.23
N TRP A 259 12.76 -9.11 14.94
CA TRP A 259 12.27 -7.93 15.67
C TRP A 259 11.76 -6.84 14.73
N ALA A 260 12.35 -6.68 13.53
CA ALA A 260 11.85 -5.77 12.52
C ALA A 260 10.48 -6.21 12.00
N VAL A 261 10.26 -7.51 11.77
CA VAL A 261 8.96 -8.07 11.37
C VAL A 261 7.93 -7.89 12.48
N LEU A 262 8.27 -8.24 13.73
CA LEU A 262 7.34 -8.13 14.85
C LEU A 262 6.95 -6.69 15.13
N SER A 263 7.90 -5.75 15.15
CA SER A 263 7.62 -4.33 15.41
C SER A 263 6.71 -3.71 14.35
N LEU A 264 6.97 -3.99 13.07
CA LEU A 264 6.11 -3.52 11.99
C LEU A 264 4.77 -4.25 11.98
N GLY A 265 4.75 -5.53 12.35
CA GLY A 265 3.53 -6.31 12.49
C GLY A 265 2.60 -5.76 13.57
N LEU A 266 3.14 -5.38 14.74
CA LEU A 266 2.38 -4.72 15.79
C LEU A 266 1.84 -3.35 15.33
N TYR A 267 2.67 -2.57 14.62
CA TYR A 267 2.25 -1.31 14.02
C TYR A 267 1.05 -1.50 13.07
N ILE A 268 1.16 -2.42 12.10
CA ILE A 268 0.09 -2.72 11.13
C ILE A 268 -1.16 -3.26 11.83
N SER A 269 -0.98 -4.08 12.88
CA SER A 269 -2.11 -4.57 13.68
C SER A 269 -2.91 -3.44 14.30
N MET A 270 -2.23 -2.45 14.89
CA MET A 270 -2.89 -1.28 15.50
C MET A 270 -3.57 -0.41 14.42
N GLU A 271 -2.89 -0.16 13.29
CA GLU A 271 -3.46 0.61 12.19
C GLU A 271 -4.75 -0.04 11.68
N PHE A 272 -4.74 -1.35 11.46
CA PHE A 272 -5.91 -2.10 11.01
C PHE A 272 -7.02 -2.16 12.06
N LEU A 273 -6.68 -2.34 13.35
CA LEU A 273 -7.68 -2.37 14.42
C LEU A 273 -8.47 -1.07 14.47
N ILE A 274 -7.80 0.08 14.45
CA ILE A 274 -8.47 1.37 14.49
C ILE A 274 -9.29 1.59 13.21
N GLY A 275 -8.75 1.24 12.05
CA GLY A 275 -9.44 1.38 10.77
C GLY A 275 -10.71 0.55 10.66
N THR A 276 -10.68 -0.68 11.17
CA THR A 276 -11.81 -1.62 11.08
C THR A 276 -12.80 -1.44 12.22
N TRP A 277 -12.30 -1.32 13.46
CA TRP A 277 -13.11 -1.42 14.67
C TRP A 277 -13.31 -0.09 15.39
N GLY A 278 -12.60 0.96 14.97
CA GLY A 278 -12.65 2.26 15.64
C GLY A 278 -14.05 2.88 15.63
N ALA A 279 -14.81 2.73 14.53
CA ALA A 279 -16.21 3.19 14.47
C ALA A 279 -17.11 2.35 15.39
N SER A 280 -16.95 1.03 15.41
CA SER A 280 -17.67 0.14 16.33
C SER A 280 -17.39 0.48 17.80
N TYR A 281 -16.13 0.73 18.12
CA TYR A 281 -15.75 1.21 19.46
C TYR A 281 -16.42 2.53 19.81
N ALA A 282 -16.43 3.50 18.89
CA ALA A 282 -17.05 4.81 19.13
C ALA A 282 -18.55 4.70 19.36
N VAL A 283 -19.23 3.83 18.60
CA VAL A 283 -20.69 3.60 18.77
C VAL A 283 -20.97 2.86 20.06
N ASN A 284 -20.30 1.72 20.31
CA ASN A 284 -20.67 0.82 21.41
C ASN A 284 -20.17 1.30 22.78
N VAL A 285 -19.01 2.00 22.83
CA VAL A 285 -18.37 2.41 24.11
C VAL A 285 -18.57 3.88 24.42
N LYS A 286 -18.40 4.73 23.38
CA LYS A 286 -18.57 6.18 23.55
C LYS A 286 -19.99 6.67 23.26
N SER A 287 -20.89 5.75 22.84
CA SER A 287 -22.31 6.05 22.56
C SER A 287 -22.52 7.18 21.55
N VAL A 288 -21.61 7.35 20.59
CA VAL A 288 -21.73 8.34 19.51
C VAL A 288 -22.56 7.77 18.36
N ALA A 289 -23.26 8.65 17.64
CA ALA A 289 -24.01 8.23 16.45
C ALA A 289 -23.07 7.64 15.38
N PRO A 290 -23.51 6.65 14.58
CA PRO A 290 -22.68 6.01 13.55
C PRO A 290 -22.04 6.99 12.57
N ALA A 291 -22.77 8.05 12.18
CA ALA A 291 -22.24 9.10 11.33
C ALA A 291 -21.07 9.87 11.98
N VAL A 292 -21.18 10.15 13.29
CA VAL A 292 -20.08 10.78 14.06
C VAL A 292 -18.89 9.85 14.14
N ALA A 293 -19.11 8.56 14.39
CA ALA A 293 -18.06 7.53 14.41
C ALA A 293 -17.32 7.44 13.07
N ALA A 294 -18.04 7.48 11.94
CA ALA A 294 -17.44 7.52 10.61
C ALA A 294 -16.55 8.77 10.41
N ARG A 295 -16.96 9.96 10.89
CA ARG A 295 -16.12 11.18 10.88
C ARG A 295 -14.85 11.02 11.72
N TRP A 296 -14.93 10.32 12.85
CA TRP A 296 -13.76 10.04 13.68
C TRP A 296 -12.71 9.22 12.94
N ILE A 297 -13.15 8.22 12.18
CA ILE A 297 -12.24 7.42 11.34
C ILE A 297 -11.61 8.27 10.23
N SER A 298 -12.37 9.20 9.63
CA SER A 298 -11.80 10.15 8.67
C SER A 298 -10.71 11.03 9.30
N VAL A 299 -10.91 11.52 10.53
CA VAL A 299 -9.90 12.32 11.25
C VAL A 299 -8.64 11.50 11.54
N TYR A 300 -8.80 10.25 11.94
CA TYR A 300 -7.68 9.31 12.14
C TYR A 300 -6.84 9.14 10.87
N TYR A 301 -7.46 8.81 9.74
CA TYR A 301 -6.74 8.67 8.46
C TYR A 301 -6.19 10.00 7.93
N GLY A 302 -6.90 11.11 8.16
CA GLY A 302 -6.40 12.45 7.90
C GLY A 302 -5.13 12.76 8.69
N GLY A 303 -5.07 12.29 9.94
CA GLY A 303 -3.85 12.34 10.76
C GLY A 303 -2.70 11.54 10.14
N ILE A 304 -2.95 10.31 9.69
CA ILE A 304 -1.92 9.48 9.01
C ILE A 304 -1.40 10.19 7.75
N MET A 305 -2.29 10.71 6.93
CA MET A 305 -1.93 11.45 5.73
C MET A 305 -1.08 12.67 6.06
N ALA A 306 -1.52 13.50 7.00
CA ALA A 306 -0.77 14.67 7.44
C ALA A 306 0.60 14.29 8.02
N GLY A 307 0.65 13.25 8.85
CA GLY A 307 1.89 12.73 9.42
C GLY A 307 2.87 12.25 8.34
N ARG A 308 2.40 11.58 7.29
CA ARG A 308 3.23 11.17 6.14
C ARG A 308 3.77 12.38 5.36
N ILE A 309 2.95 13.39 5.12
CA ILE A 309 3.36 14.62 4.44
C ILE A 309 4.41 15.34 5.28
N ILE A 310 4.14 15.57 6.56
CA ILE A 310 5.05 16.26 7.48
C ILE A 310 6.39 15.50 7.57
N SER A 311 6.35 14.18 7.77
CA SER A 311 7.56 13.37 7.85
C SER A 311 8.36 13.39 6.56
N GLY A 312 7.71 13.46 5.39
CA GLY A 312 8.37 13.63 4.10
C GLY A 312 9.22 14.90 4.03
N PHE A 313 8.73 16.02 4.56
CA PHE A 313 9.51 17.26 4.64
C PHE A 313 10.58 17.23 5.74
N VAL A 314 10.27 16.66 6.90
CA VAL A 314 11.19 16.61 8.05
C VAL A 314 12.35 15.64 7.78
N SER A 315 12.14 14.59 6.98
CA SER A 315 13.17 13.59 6.63
C SER A 315 14.40 14.17 5.92
N PHE A 316 14.30 15.36 5.32
CA PHE A 316 15.48 16.06 4.77
C PHE A 316 16.49 16.51 5.83
N LYS A 317 16.07 16.63 7.09
CA LYS A 317 16.90 17.15 8.20
C LYS A 317 17.04 16.16 9.37
N THR A 318 16.35 15.03 9.32
CA THR A 318 16.20 14.13 10.46
C THR A 318 16.33 12.68 10.00
N ASP A 319 16.99 11.85 10.78
CA ASP A 319 17.18 10.43 10.51
C ASP A 319 15.90 9.61 10.79
N ASP A 320 15.78 8.44 10.13
CA ASP A 320 14.64 7.54 10.26
C ASP A 320 14.35 7.13 11.70
N LYS A 321 15.41 6.90 12.50
CA LYS A 321 15.27 6.49 13.90
C LYS A 321 14.59 7.56 14.75
N THR A 322 14.93 8.82 14.54
CA THR A 322 14.32 9.96 15.25
C THR A 322 12.88 10.15 14.79
N LEU A 323 12.60 10.02 13.49
CA LEU A 323 11.23 10.09 12.95
C LEU A 323 10.33 9.00 13.55
N VAL A 324 10.79 7.75 13.60
CA VAL A 324 10.05 6.64 14.20
C VAL A 324 9.78 6.90 15.70
N ARG A 325 10.79 7.35 16.45
CA ARG A 325 10.64 7.63 17.88
C ARG A 325 9.68 8.80 18.13
N ALA A 326 9.78 9.86 17.36
CA ALA A 326 8.86 11.00 17.45
C ALA A 326 7.42 10.56 17.12
N GLY A 327 7.23 9.77 16.06
CA GLY A 327 5.94 9.21 15.69
C GLY A 327 5.33 8.37 16.80
N ILE A 328 6.10 7.45 17.38
CA ILE A 328 5.65 6.63 18.53
C ILE A 328 5.30 7.52 19.72
N GLY A 329 6.10 8.54 20.04
CA GLY A 329 5.81 9.48 21.12
C GLY A 329 4.48 10.23 20.92
N VAL A 330 4.22 10.73 19.72
CA VAL A 330 2.96 11.41 19.36
C VAL A 330 1.79 10.42 19.43
N MET A 331 1.98 9.18 18.97
CA MET A 331 0.98 8.13 19.03
C MET A 331 0.60 7.79 20.47
N ILE A 332 1.58 7.62 21.36
CA ILE A 332 1.34 7.37 22.81
C ILE A 332 0.59 8.54 23.44
N ALA A 333 0.99 9.79 23.16
CA ALA A 333 0.28 10.97 23.64
C ALA A 333 -1.17 10.99 23.14
N GLY A 334 -1.39 10.65 21.86
CA GLY A 334 -2.73 10.51 21.30
C GLY A 334 -3.57 9.43 21.97
N MET A 335 -2.98 8.27 22.28
CA MET A 335 -3.66 7.18 23.02
C MET A 335 -4.08 7.62 24.43
N ILE A 336 -3.20 8.32 25.15
CA ILE A 336 -3.53 8.87 26.46
C ILE A 336 -4.71 9.83 26.35
N VAL A 337 -4.68 10.77 25.40
CA VAL A 337 -5.77 11.73 25.16
C VAL A 337 -7.07 11.01 24.78
N PHE A 338 -7.01 9.99 23.92
CA PHE A 338 -8.16 9.20 23.51
C PHE A 338 -8.80 8.42 24.65
N ALA A 339 -7.99 7.94 25.60
CA ALA A 339 -8.46 7.22 26.78
C ALA A 339 -9.15 8.11 27.82
N LEU A 340 -8.99 9.44 27.77
CA LEU A 340 -9.66 10.35 28.70
C LEU A 340 -11.19 10.24 28.58
N PRO A 341 -11.92 10.34 29.69
CA PRO A 341 -13.37 10.15 29.70
C PRO A 341 -14.17 11.28 29.03
N VAL A 342 -13.51 12.36 28.61
CA VAL A 342 -14.13 13.55 28.04
C VAL A 342 -14.28 13.39 26.52
N GLY A 343 -15.54 13.23 26.05
CA GLY A 343 -15.87 12.86 24.66
C GLY A 343 -15.29 13.77 23.58
N GLU A 344 -15.13 15.06 23.84
CA GLU A 344 -14.60 16.04 22.87
C GLU A 344 -13.10 15.84 22.58
N TYR A 345 -12.32 15.33 23.53
CA TYR A 345 -10.89 15.07 23.35
C TYR A 345 -10.59 13.78 22.61
N ALA A 346 -11.55 12.86 22.47
CA ALA A 346 -11.35 11.61 21.73
C ALA A 346 -10.96 11.86 20.26
N LEU A 347 -11.54 12.87 19.63
CA LEU A 347 -11.20 13.26 18.25
C LEU A 347 -9.77 13.78 18.13
N THR A 348 -9.32 14.60 19.08
CA THR A 348 -7.94 15.08 19.16
C THR A 348 -6.98 13.91 19.39
N GLY A 349 -7.36 12.95 20.25
CA GLY A 349 -6.60 11.72 20.46
C GLY A 349 -6.42 10.92 19.18
N LEU A 350 -7.48 10.69 18.42
CA LEU A 350 -7.43 9.98 17.12
C LEU A 350 -6.57 10.71 16.09
N LEU A 351 -6.67 12.04 16.02
CA LEU A 351 -5.80 12.84 15.15
C LEU A 351 -4.32 12.67 15.49
N LEU A 352 -3.97 12.73 16.78
CA LEU A 352 -2.60 12.56 17.25
C LEU A 352 -2.11 11.12 17.00
N ILE A 353 -2.95 10.11 17.24
CA ILE A 353 -2.63 8.72 16.91
C ILE A 353 -2.29 8.62 15.41
N GLY A 354 -3.16 9.12 14.55
CA GLY A 354 -2.94 9.14 13.10
C GLY A 354 -1.65 9.86 12.71
N LEU A 355 -1.41 11.06 13.22
CA LEU A 355 -0.17 11.82 13.00
C LEU A 355 1.07 11.00 13.38
N GLY A 356 1.02 10.32 14.52
CA GLY A 356 2.12 9.49 15.01
C GLY A 356 2.36 8.25 14.12
N PHE A 357 1.30 7.67 13.55
CA PHE A 357 1.42 6.55 12.59
C PHE A 357 2.14 6.97 11.30
N GLY A 358 1.96 8.21 10.84
CA GLY A 358 2.45 8.70 9.55
C GLY A 358 3.90 8.38 9.24
N PRO A 359 4.88 8.76 10.08
CA PRO A 359 6.31 8.54 9.82
C PRO A 359 6.78 7.09 10.03
N VAL A 360 6.09 6.28 10.85
CA VAL A 360 6.63 5.00 11.34
C VAL A 360 6.84 3.99 10.22
N PHE A 361 5.83 3.76 9.39
CA PHE A 361 5.92 2.77 8.32
C PHE A 361 7.01 3.11 7.29
N PRO A 362 6.99 4.30 6.64
CA PRO A 362 7.95 4.62 5.61
C PRO A 362 9.38 4.67 6.13
N SER A 363 9.61 5.26 7.31
CA SER A 363 10.96 5.32 7.91
C SER A 363 11.48 3.95 8.35
N THR A 364 10.59 3.04 8.80
CA THR A 364 11.00 1.68 9.16
C THR A 364 11.47 0.91 7.94
N ILE A 365 10.75 0.97 6.82
CA ILE A 365 11.12 0.32 5.56
C ILE A 365 12.38 0.96 4.97
N HIS A 366 12.47 2.29 4.95
CA HIS A 366 13.62 3.01 4.42
C HIS A 366 14.91 2.69 5.18
N SER A 367 14.82 2.40 6.48
CA SER A 367 15.97 2.06 7.32
C SER A 367 16.57 0.67 7.06
N VAL A 368 15.91 -0.23 6.33
CA VAL A 368 16.34 -1.63 6.15
C VAL A 368 17.76 -1.76 5.56
N PRO A 369 18.15 -1.07 4.47
CA PRO A 369 19.49 -1.18 3.92
C PRO A 369 20.58 -0.73 4.89
N TYR A 370 20.31 0.28 5.71
CA TYR A 370 21.25 0.81 6.70
C TYR A 370 21.42 -0.10 7.91
N ARG A 371 20.37 -0.84 8.28
CA ARG A 371 20.35 -1.71 9.46
C ARG A 371 20.91 -3.10 9.18
N PHE A 372 20.69 -3.63 7.99
CA PHE A 372 20.95 -5.03 7.65
C PHE A 372 21.90 -5.20 6.45
N GLY A 373 22.37 -4.09 5.85
CA GLY A 373 23.17 -4.10 4.63
C GLY A 373 22.36 -4.17 3.35
N THR A 374 22.97 -3.82 2.24
CA THR A 374 22.34 -3.73 0.92
C THR A 374 22.13 -5.09 0.26
N GLU A 375 22.94 -6.10 0.63
CA GLU A 375 22.95 -7.43 -0.01
C GLU A 375 21.60 -8.14 0.08
N TYR A 376 20.95 -8.09 1.26
CA TYR A 376 19.68 -8.78 1.52
C TYR A 376 18.52 -7.80 1.75
N SER A 377 18.70 -6.50 1.49
CA SER A 377 17.70 -5.50 1.85
C SER A 377 16.36 -5.71 1.16
N ALA A 378 16.33 -6.12 -0.10
CA ALA A 378 15.10 -6.42 -0.83
C ALA A 378 14.35 -7.62 -0.24
N ASP A 379 15.09 -8.70 0.09
CA ASP A 379 14.51 -9.89 0.70
C ASP A 379 13.98 -9.60 2.11
N ILE A 380 14.74 -8.83 2.91
CA ILE A 380 14.35 -8.43 4.26
C ILE A 380 13.10 -7.55 4.21
N THR A 381 13.05 -6.57 3.31
CA THR A 381 11.86 -5.72 3.12
C THR A 381 10.64 -6.53 2.75
N GLY A 382 10.78 -7.47 1.81
CA GLY A 382 9.69 -8.37 1.41
C GLY A 382 9.17 -9.23 2.58
N ILE A 383 10.08 -9.84 3.35
CA ILE A 383 9.74 -10.65 4.52
C ILE A 383 9.13 -9.77 5.63
N GLN A 384 9.69 -8.58 5.85
CA GLN A 384 9.17 -7.65 6.84
C GLN A 384 7.75 -7.21 6.50
N MET A 385 7.47 -6.82 5.27
CA MET A 385 6.13 -6.44 4.83
C MET A 385 5.15 -7.62 4.88
N GLY A 386 5.49 -8.73 4.22
CA GLY A 386 4.62 -9.90 4.18
C GLY A 386 4.32 -10.49 5.57
N GLY A 387 5.35 -10.62 6.42
CA GLY A 387 5.19 -11.09 7.79
C GLY A 387 4.36 -10.13 8.65
N SER A 388 4.55 -8.83 8.48
CA SER A 388 3.80 -7.81 9.20
C SER A 388 2.32 -7.77 8.83
N TYR A 389 1.98 -7.91 7.56
CA TYR A 389 0.59 -8.06 7.13
C TYR A 389 -0.05 -9.34 7.67
N ALA A 390 0.67 -10.46 7.65
CA ALA A 390 0.17 -11.71 8.22
C ALA A 390 -0.13 -11.60 9.71
N ILE A 391 0.73 -10.91 10.50
CA ILE A 391 0.51 -10.61 11.91
C ILE A 391 -0.72 -9.70 12.06
N GLY A 392 -0.82 -8.62 11.26
CA GLY A 392 -1.94 -7.71 11.29
C GLY A 392 -3.28 -8.42 11.08
N TRP A 393 -3.37 -9.29 10.08
CA TRP A 393 -4.58 -10.06 9.82
C TRP A 393 -4.89 -11.08 10.91
N ALA A 394 -3.87 -11.74 11.48
CA ALA A 394 -4.06 -12.66 12.59
C ALA A 394 -4.63 -11.96 13.84
N VAL A 395 -4.11 -10.76 14.14
CA VAL A 395 -4.62 -9.92 15.25
C VAL A 395 -6.05 -9.46 14.99
N GLN A 396 -6.36 -9.02 13.77
CA GLN A 396 -7.71 -8.64 13.37
C GLN A 396 -8.71 -9.77 13.56
N LEU A 397 -8.32 -10.97 13.13
CA LEU A 397 -9.16 -12.17 13.28
C LEU A 397 -9.42 -12.47 14.76
N ALA A 398 -8.35 -12.53 15.55
CA ALA A 398 -8.44 -12.80 16.98
C ALA A 398 -9.32 -11.77 17.70
N TYR A 399 -9.11 -10.48 17.39
CA TYR A 399 -9.89 -9.38 17.95
C TYR A 399 -11.39 -9.52 17.63
N GLY A 400 -11.76 -9.81 16.39
CA GLY A 400 -13.15 -9.95 15.99
C GLY A 400 -13.87 -11.12 16.63
N PHE A 401 -13.16 -12.18 17.06
CA PHE A 401 -13.76 -13.27 17.83
C PHE A 401 -13.84 -12.96 19.32
N ILE A 402 -12.96 -12.11 19.86
CA ILE A 402 -12.85 -11.84 21.28
C ILE A 402 -13.69 -10.62 21.68
N ALA A 403 -13.55 -9.50 20.99
CA ALA A 403 -14.13 -8.23 21.38
C ALA A 403 -15.67 -8.24 21.48
N PRO A 404 -16.44 -8.80 20.54
CA PRO A 404 -17.89 -8.85 20.65
C PRO A 404 -18.40 -9.73 21.81
N LYS A 405 -17.61 -10.72 22.24
CA LYS A 405 -17.94 -11.63 23.34
C LYS A 405 -17.55 -11.12 24.70
N THR A 406 -16.61 -10.15 24.76
CA THR A 406 -16.13 -9.58 26.00
C THR A 406 -16.61 -8.13 26.14
N THR A 407 -15.87 -7.21 25.58
CA THR A 407 -16.23 -5.79 25.50
C THR A 407 -15.31 -5.04 24.55
N PHE A 408 -15.84 -4.11 23.79
CA PHE A 408 -15.05 -3.16 23.02
C PHE A 408 -14.28 -2.14 23.89
N ALA A 409 -14.57 -2.06 25.20
CA ALA A 409 -13.89 -1.12 26.08
C ALA A 409 -12.37 -1.35 26.19
N PHE A 410 -11.89 -2.56 25.88
CA PHE A 410 -10.45 -2.87 25.85
C PHE A 410 -9.75 -2.44 24.55
N THR A 411 -10.46 -1.91 23.56
CA THR A 411 -9.87 -1.51 22.26
C THR A 411 -8.71 -0.52 22.38
N PRO A 412 -8.71 0.46 23.31
CA PRO A 412 -7.59 1.40 23.45
C PRO A 412 -6.35 0.82 24.14
N TYR A 413 -6.43 -0.34 24.76
CA TYR A 413 -5.36 -0.98 25.54
C TYR A 413 -4.77 -2.18 24.79
#